data_267bcc0fe5ceb9c84b9d979a8490a104
#
_entry.id   267bcc0fe5ceb9c84b9d979a8490a104
#
_cell.length_a   1.000
_cell.length_b   1.000
_cell.length_c   1.000
_cell.angle_alpha   90.00
_cell.angle_beta   90.00
_cell.angle_gamma   90.00
#
_symmetry.space_group_name_H-M   'P 1'
#
loop_
_entity.id
_entity.type
_entity.pdbx_description
1 polymer ?
#
loop_
_entity_poly.entity_id
_entity_poly.type
_entity_poly.pdbx_seq_one_letter_code
_entity_poly.pdbx_strand_id
1 'polypeptide(L)'
;MHEGIQMTLFTVEELREVISAKVLASDGVSWAKQRIHGISLDTRSLQPGDLFLALQGDRFDGHDFVTTALSRGAVGAIVLDSYNVSGISLKRGSKRAQPFILGVRDPLYVYQQLAAHHRSRFHIPVVAVTGSNGKTTTKEMVASVMAQRWKILKTEGNLNNRVGVPQTLLRLNERHKGAVIEMGVDNLGQTARLCEIVRPTIGIITNIGPDHLEFFGTIEVSAQAKAEMLDLLPPDGVVVLNADDSYYDYLAARARCRVVSFGFSSKADVRAMNLESDGRNGTIFRLLLPGMVRHTVVHIRVQGDHNVTNALAAGAVGSILGLPGGVIAQGLSRFRPAAMRSQVRVSQGVKLIIDCYNANPASMKAAVQLLSQTGAKRKKIAVLGDMLELGPNAAQMHEEVGGFVARHGIDQLVACGPLGRSLAKGAKQAGLDQAHILEVPDARAASAAIKTFVKPGDTVLIKASRGMKLELVADALRGATHTTRKAS
;
A
#
# COMPACT_ATOMS: atom_id res chain seq x y z
N MET A 1 -33.79 2.75 20.12
CA MET A 1 -32.40 2.35 20.36
C MET A 1 -32.20 0.97 19.74
N HIS A 2 -31.70 0.90 18.51
CA HIS A 2 -31.30 -0.37 17.92
C HIS A 2 -29.93 -0.72 18.50
N GLU A 3 -29.86 -1.65 19.45
CA GLU A 3 -28.64 -2.38 19.74
C GLU A 3 -28.24 -3.08 18.46
N GLY A 4 -27.25 -2.53 17.74
CA GLY A 4 -26.67 -3.20 16.59
C GLY A 4 -26.07 -4.51 17.09
N ILE A 5 -26.57 -5.64 16.60
CA ILE A 5 -26.04 -6.96 16.88
C ILE A 5 -24.55 -6.93 16.50
N GLN A 6 -23.68 -6.82 17.49
CA GLN A 6 -22.24 -6.82 17.29
C GLN A 6 -21.87 -8.22 16.78
N MET A 7 -21.33 -8.30 15.57
CA MET A 7 -21.07 -9.57 14.91
C MET A 7 -19.97 -10.33 15.67
N THR A 8 -20.23 -11.59 16.00
CA THR A 8 -19.24 -12.46 16.64
C THR A 8 -18.15 -12.82 15.61
N LEU A 9 -16.91 -12.52 15.90
CA LEU A 9 -15.77 -12.91 15.09
C LEU A 9 -15.39 -14.37 15.33
N PHE A 10 -15.27 -14.75 16.63
CA PHE A 10 -14.98 -16.10 17.11
C PHE A 10 -15.72 -16.38 18.41
N THR A 11 -15.96 -17.66 18.71
CA THR A 11 -16.10 -18.12 20.10
C THR A 11 -14.72 -18.45 20.64
N VAL A 12 -14.57 -18.48 21.96
CA VAL A 12 -13.31 -18.90 22.59
C VAL A 12 -13.03 -20.39 22.31
N GLU A 13 -14.07 -21.20 22.14
CA GLU A 13 -13.95 -22.60 21.75
C GLU A 13 -13.33 -22.74 20.36
N GLU A 14 -13.85 -22.03 19.34
CA GLU A 14 -13.25 -21.96 18.00
C GLU A 14 -11.81 -21.45 18.06
N LEU A 15 -11.54 -20.41 18.85
CA LEU A 15 -10.19 -19.89 19.01
C LEU A 15 -9.23 -21.00 19.51
N ARG A 16 -9.63 -21.80 20.50
CA ARG A 16 -8.79 -22.88 21.02
C ARG A 16 -8.60 -24.04 20.06
N GLU A 17 -9.51 -24.27 19.14
CA GLU A 17 -9.34 -25.26 18.06
C GLU A 17 -8.30 -24.81 17.04
N VAL A 18 -8.22 -23.50 16.80
CA VAL A 18 -7.32 -22.90 15.80
C VAL A 18 -5.89 -22.76 16.34
N ILE A 19 -5.75 -22.48 17.64
CA ILE A 19 -4.45 -22.15 18.24
C ILE A 19 -4.08 -23.09 19.38
N SER A 20 -2.80 -23.46 19.47
CA SER A 20 -2.25 -24.14 20.64
C SER A 20 -1.88 -23.11 21.70
N ALA A 21 -2.67 -23.00 22.76
CA ALA A 21 -2.46 -22.04 23.83
C ALA A 21 -2.57 -22.67 25.21
N LYS A 22 -1.74 -22.18 26.14
CA LYS A 22 -1.85 -22.49 27.57
C LYS A 22 -2.80 -21.51 28.24
N VAL A 23 -3.65 -21.95 29.14
CA VAL A 23 -4.41 -21.06 30.02
C VAL A 23 -3.46 -20.57 31.13
N LEU A 24 -3.07 -19.31 31.12
CA LEU A 24 -2.23 -18.73 32.17
C LEU A 24 -3.06 -18.20 33.32
N ALA A 25 -4.23 -17.64 33.03
CA ALA A 25 -5.19 -17.19 34.03
C ALA A 25 -6.61 -17.18 33.46
N SER A 26 -7.63 -17.47 34.32
CA SER A 26 -9.02 -17.36 33.93
C SER A 26 -9.91 -17.13 35.18
N ASP A 27 -11.04 -16.43 34.97
CA ASP A 27 -12.07 -16.22 36.01
C ASP A 27 -13.24 -17.19 35.78
N GLY A 28 -13.19 -18.35 36.44
CA GLY A 28 -14.28 -19.33 36.45
C GLY A 28 -14.28 -20.33 35.29
N VAL A 29 -15.34 -21.13 35.21
CA VAL A 29 -15.44 -22.31 34.31
C VAL A 29 -16.10 -21.97 32.97
N SER A 30 -16.79 -20.84 32.88
CA SER A 30 -17.69 -20.52 31.73
C SER A 30 -17.08 -19.66 30.65
N TRP A 31 -15.80 -19.25 30.74
CA TRP A 31 -15.12 -18.40 29.78
C TRP A 31 -15.01 -19.01 28.37
N ALA A 32 -14.96 -20.33 28.28
CA ALA A 32 -14.84 -21.05 27.01
C ALA A 32 -15.99 -20.76 26.02
N LYS A 33 -17.18 -20.42 26.51
CA LYS A 33 -18.37 -20.11 25.68
C LYS A 33 -18.49 -18.62 25.31
N GLN A 34 -17.54 -17.79 25.72
CA GLN A 34 -17.60 -16.36 25.41
C GLN A 34 -17.45 -16.09 23.93
N ARG A 35 -18.06 -14.97 23.49
CA ARG A 35 -17.97 -14.46 22.13
C ARG A 35 -16.92 -13.38 22.06
N ILE A 36 -16.08 -13.45 21.04
CA ILE A 36 -15.06 -12.46 20.70
C ILE A 36 -15.59 -11.65 19.52
N HIS A 37 -15.70 -10.34 19.67
CA HIS A 37 -16.26 -9.45 18.66
C HIS A 37 -15.20 -8.89 17.70
N GLY A 38 -13.95 -8.76 18.17
CA GLY A 38 -12.81 -8.30 17.41
C GLY A 38 -11.50 -8.74 18.04
N ILE A 39 -10.39 -8.52 17.33
CA ILE A 39 -9.03 -8.66 17.86
C ILE A 39 -8.37 -7.28 17.81
N SER A 40 -7.94 -6.79 18.97
CA SER A 40 -7.26 -5.50 19.07
C SER A 40 -5.78 -5.68 19.43
N LEU A 41 -4.92 -4.92 18.75
CA LEU A 41 -3.49 -4.78 19.03
C LEU A 41 -3.16 -3.48 19.76
N ASP A 42 -4.17 -2.60 19.95
CA ASP A 42 -3.99 -1.25 20.50
C ASP A 42 -5.12 -0.94 21.48
N THR A 43 -4.74 -0.74 22.74
CA THR A 43 -5.71 -0.43 23.80
C THR A 43 -6.48 0.88 23.59
N ARG A 44 -5.96 1.81 22.76
CA ARG A 44 -6.62 3.10 22.45
C ARG A 44 -7.85 2.90 21.56
N SER A 45 -7.83 1.90 20.69
CA SER A 45 -8.93 1.57 19.76
C SER A 45 -9.76 0.35 20.20
N LEU A 46 -9.35 -0.34 21.27
CA LEU A 46 -10.01 -1.53 21.78
C LEU A 46 -11.46 -1.23 22.16
N GLN A 47 -12.36 -2.13 21.75
CA GLN A 47 -13.77 -2.07 22.12
C GLN A 47 -14.11 -3.16 23.15
N PRO A 48 -15.09 -2.93 24.04
CA PRO A 48 -15.59 -3.97 24.93
C PRO A 48 -16.05 -5.20 24.13
N GLY A 49 -15.57 -6.37 24.54
CA GLY A 49 -15.84 -7.61 23.79
C GLY A 49 -14.73 -8.03 22.82
N ASP A 50 -13.70 -7.20 22.63
CA ASP A 50 -12.52 -7.58 21.87
C ASP A 50 -11.59 -8.49 22.66
N LEU A 51 -10.85 -9.33 21.95
CA LEU A 51 -9.67 -10.03 22.44
C LEU A 51 -8.44 -9.14 22.23
N PHE A 52 -7.69 -8.87 23.29
CA PHE A 52 -6.43 -8.17 23.16
C PHE A 52 -5.30 -9.14 22.79
N LEU A 53 -4.48 -8.79 21.81
CA LEU A 53 -3.32 -9.59 21.42
C LEU A 53 -2.05 -8.74 21.57
N ALA A 54 -1.19 -9.16 22.52
CA ALA A 54 0.05 -8.46 22.84
C ALA A 54 1.14 -8.83 21.84
N LEU A 55 1.56 -7.87 21.01
CA LEU A 55 2.71 -8.01 20.12
C LEU A 55 3.90 -7.24 20.68
N GLN A 56 5.08 -7.83 20.55
CA GLN A 56 6.33 -7.13 20.80
C GLN A 56 6.81 -6.47 19.52
N GLY A 57 7.07 -5.19 19.57
CA GLY A 57 7.64 -4.39 18.49
C GLY A 57 8.95 -3.73 18.91
N ASP A 58 9.61 -3.06 17.97
CA ASP A 58 10.93 -2.43 18.18
C ASP A 58 10.93 -1.33 19.25
N ARG A 59 9.80 -0.69 19.48
CA ARG A 59 9.69 0.49 20.37
C ARG A 59 8.70 0.30 21.53
N PHE A 60 7.81 -0.68 21.45
CA PHE A 60 6.74 -0.91 22.42
C PHE A 60 6.55 -2.41 22.62
N ASP A 61 6.32 -2.81 23.86
CA ASP A 61 5.88 -4.16 24.17
C ASP A 61 4.37 -4.13 24.52
N GLY A 62 3.58 -4.86 23.72
CA GLY A 62 2.12 -4.99 23.95
C GLY A 62 1.78 -5.63 25.29
N HIS A 63 2.69 -6.40 25.88
CA HIS A 63 2.51 -7.06 27.16
C HIS A 63 2.34 -6.04 28.32
N ASP A 64 2.91 -4.86 28.23
CA ASP A 64 2.76 -3.78 29.20
C ASP A 64 1.32 -3.27 29.29
N PHE A 65 0.50 -3.53 28.27
CA PHE A 65 -0.86 -3.01 28.14
C PHE A 65 -1.95 -4.04 28.46
N VAL A 66 -1.61 -5.28 28.86
CA VAL A 66 -2.58 -6.34 29.12
C VAL A 66 -3.59 -5.94 30.19
N THR A 67 -3.12 -5.40 31.33
CA THR A 67 -3.98 -4.93 32.42
C THR A 67 -4.90 -3.80 31.95
N THR A 68 -4.38 -2.87 31.15
CA THR A 68 -5.16 -1.77 30.59
C THR A 68 -6.23 -2.31 29.63
N ALA A 69 -5.92 -3.28 28.78
CA ALA A 69 -6.87 -3.89 27.86
C ALA A 69 -8.03 -4.56 28.61
N LEU A 70 -7.72 -5.35 29.65
CA LEU A 70 -8.73 -6.02 30.48
C LEU A 70 -9.61 -4.99 31.20
N SER A 71 -9.03 -3.94 31.76
CA SER A 71 -9.80 -2.85 32.43
C SER A 71 -10.72 -2.10 31.47
N ARG A 72 -10.39 -2.03 30.18
CA ARG A 72 -11.20 -1.43 29.10
C ARG A 72 -12.24 -2.36 28.51
N GLY A 73 -12.38 -3.58 29.05
CA GLY A 73 -13.44 -4.51 28.67
C GLY A 73 -13.03 -5.55 27.60
N ALA A 74 -11.72 -5.78 27.42
CA ALA A 74 -11.29 -6.95 26.67
C ALA A 74 -11.83 -8.23 27.33
N VAL A 75 -12.35 -9.17 26.53
CA VAL A 75 -12.82 -10.46 27.03
C VAL A 75 -11.68 -11.37 27.46
N GLY A 76 -10.46 -11.10 26.98
CA GLY A 76 -9.25 -11.81 27.34
C GLY A 76 -8.04 -11.24 26.64
N ALA A 77 -6.87 -11.85 26.88
CA ALA A 77 -5.64 -11.50 26.22
C ALA A 77 -4.87 -12.73 25.72
N ILE A 78 -4.19 -12.58 24.58
CA ILE A 78 -3.16 -13.52 24.09
C ILE A 78 -1.80 -12.85 24.33
N VAL A 79 -0.90 -13.58 24.99
CA VAL A 79 0.42 -13.12 25.40
C VAL A 79 1.46 -14.19 25.11
N LEU A 80 2.75 -13.89 25.29
CA LEU A 80 3.79 -14.93 25.31
C LEU A 80 3.55 -15.93 26.46
N ASP A 81 3.88 -17.20 26.25
CA ASP A 81 3.70 -18.27 27.27
C ASP A 81 4.61 -18.10 28.50
N SER A 82 5.63 -17.27 28.38
CA SER A 82 6.51 -16.84 29.48
C SER A 82 6.00 -15.63 30.26
N TYR A 83 4.87 -15.04 29.86
CA TYR A 83 4.33 -13.83 30.48
C TYR A 83 3.91 -14.08 31.92
N ASN A 84 4.39 -13.25 32.85
CA ASN A 84 4.06 -13.35 34.27
C ASN A 84 2.69 -12.73 34.57
N VAL A 85 1.74 -13.54 34.92
CA VAL A 85 0.37 -13.14 35.29
C VAL A 85 0.20 -12.83 36.79
N SER A 86 1.26 -12.94 37.61
CA SER A 86 1.21 -12.64 39.02
C SER A 86 0.78 -11.20 39.27
N GLY A 87 -0.24 -11.00 40.10
CA GLY A 87 -0.78 -9.66 40.42
C GLY A 87 -1.78 -9.10 39.40
N ILE A 88 -2.07 -9.81 38.30
CA ILE A 88 -3.11 -9.38 37.38
C ILE A 88 -4.46 -9.70 37.96
N SER A 89 -5.27 -8.66 38.20
CA SER A 89 -6.65 -8.85 38.68
C SER A 89 -7.58 -9.10 37.49
N LEU A 90 -8.13 -10.30 37.43
CA LEU A 90 -9.20 -10.65 36.49
C LEU A 90 -10.59 -10.24 37.00
N LYS A 91 -10.69 -9.12 37.77
CA LYS A 91 -11.96 -8.63 38.28
C LYS A 91 -12.92 -8.31 37.14
N ARG A 92 -14.17 -8.77 37.30
CA ARG A 92 -15.26 -8.54 36.34
C ARG A 92 -15.46 -7.06 36.06
N GLY A 93 -15.17 -6.56 34.85
CA GLY A 93 -15.53 -5.24 34.38
C GLY A 93 -17.03 -5.09 34.06
N SER A 94 -17.70 -6.19 33.78
CA SER A 94 -19.16 -6.30 33.60
C SER A 94 -19.68 -7.66 34.08
N LYS A 95 -20.99 -7.76 34.39
CA LYS A 95 -21.63 -9.02 34.84
C LYS A 95 -21.57 -10.17 33.82
N ARG A 96 -21.13 -9.89 32.55
CA ARG A 96 -21.15 -10.86 31.43
C ARG A 96 -19.77 -11.34 30.99
N ALA A 97 -18.67 -10.62 31.26
CA ALA A 97 -17.33 -11.02 30.83
C ALA A 97 -16.59 -11.76 31.95
N GLN A 98 -16.00 -12.91 31.61
CA GLN A 98 -15.09 -13.68 32.45
C GLN A 98 -13.70 -13.61 31.80
N PRO A 99 -12.85 -12.67 32.16
CA PRO A 99 -11.58 -12.46 31.51
C PRO A 99 -10.67 -13.68 31.57
N PHE A 100 -9.90 -13.90 30.53
CA PHE A 100 -8.91 -14.98 30.45
C PHE A 100 -7.61 -14.47 29.84
N ILE A 101 -6.51 -15.15 30.15
CA ILE A 101 -5.19 -14.91 29.55
C ILE A 101 -4.67 -16.23 29.00
N LEU A 102 -4.39 -16.24 27.69
CA LEU A 102 -3.81 -17.37 26.98
C LEU A 102 -2.36 -17.08 26.64
N GLY A 103 -1.46 -17.99 27.01
CA GLY A 103 -0.05 -17.96 26.65
C GLY A 103 0.23 -18.76 25.40
N VAL A 104 0.96 -18.19 24.47
CA VAL A 104 1.39 -18.79 23.19
C VAL A 104 2.88 -18.55 22.94
N ARG A 105 3.51 -19.41 22.14
CA ARG A 105 4.95 -19.26 21.80
C ARG A 105 5.22 -18.03 20.94
N ASP A 106 4.33 -17.73 20.00
CA ASP A 106 4.47 -16.60 19.06
C ASP A 106 3.09 -15.96 18.84
N PRO A 107 2.80 -14.82 19.51
CA PRO A 107 1.55 -14.09 19.32
C PRO A 107 1.30 -13.61 17.91
N LEU A 108 2.35 -13.23 17.14
CA LEU A 108 2.20 -12.81 15.76
C LEU A 108 1.78 -13.97 14.86
N TYR A 109 2.39 -15.13 15.03
CA TYR A 109 2.00 -16.33 14.30
C TYR A 109 0.55 -16.70 14.58
N VAL A 110 0.14 -16.67 15.84
CA VAL A 110 -1.26 -16.93 16.25
C VAL A 110 -2.21 -15.92 15.62
N TYR A 111 -1.87 -14.64 15.62
CA TYR A 111 -2.66 -13.61 14.95
C TYR A 111 -2.89 -13.90 13.47
N GLN A 112 -1.85 -14.35 12.79
CA GLN A 112 -1.90 -14.75 11.39
C GLN A 112 -2.75 -16.02 11.18
N GLN A 113 -2.65 -17.02 12.07
CA GLN A 113 -3.48 -18.22 12.01
C GLN A 113 -4.97 -17.88 12.16
N LEU A 114 -5.32 -17.02 13.12
CA LEU A 114 -6.69 -16.56 13.32
C LEU A 114 -7.24 -15.83 12.09
N ALA A 115 -6.43 -14.98 11.47
CA ALA A 115 -6.82 -14.30 10.25
C ALA A 115 -7.00 -15.26 9.06
N ALA A 116 -6.12 -16.24 8.91
CA ALA A 116 -6.21 -17.27 7.88
C ALA A 116 -7.45 -18.17 8.08
N HIS A 117 -7.74 -18.54 9.32
CA HIS A 117 -8.94 -19.29 9.67
C HIS A 117 -10.20 -18.46 9.37
N HIS A 118 -10.24 -17.20 9.82
CA HIS A 118 -11.37 -16.31 9.49
C HIS A 118 -11.56 -16.15 7.99
N ARG A 119 -10.46 -15.93 7.23
CA ARG A 119 -10.47 -15.84 5.76
C ARG A 119 -11.04 -17.08 5.09
N SER A 120 -10.75 -18.28 5.60
CA SER A 120 -11.21 -19.55 4.99
C SER A 120 -12.71 -19.75 5.00
N ARG A 121 -13.44 -19.02 5.84
CA ARG A 121 -14.92 -19.06 5.91
C ARG A 121 -15.61 -18.39 4.71
N PHE A 122 -14.85 -17.64 3.88
CA PHE A 122 -15.41 -16.83 2.80
C PHE A 122 -14.99 -17.37 1.43
N HIS A 123 -15.94 -17.82 0.63
CA HIS A 123 -15.74 -18.29 -0.74
C HIS A 123 -15.99 -17.15 -1.74
N ILE A 124 -15.11 -16.16 -1.74
CA ILE A 124 -15.18 -14.95 -2.57
C ILE A 124 -13.89 -14.77 -3.36
N PRO A 125 -13.90 -14.08 -4.50
CA PRO A 125 -12.68 -13.67 -5.20
C PRO A 125 -11.80 -12.82 -4.29
N VAL A 126 -10.52 -13.18 -4.17
CA VAL A 126 -9.52 -12.42 -3.44
C VAL A 126 -8.35 -12.13 -4.35
N VAL A 127 -8.14 -10.84 -4.58
CA VAL A 127 -7.05 -10.32 -5.39
C VAL A 127 -5.90 -9.91 -4.49
N ALA A 128 -4.75 -10.56 -4.62
CA ALA A 128 -3.51 -10.14 -3.97
C ALA A 128 -2.68 -9.28 -4.93
N VAL A 129 -2.14 -8.16 -4.42
CA VAL A 129 -1.35 -7.22 -5.23
C VAL A 129 0.01 -7.04 -4.59
N THR A 130 1.08 -7.41 -5.32
CA THR A 130 2.47 -7.14 -4.96
C THR A 130 3.23 -6.52 -6.13
N GLY A 131 4.52 -6.25 -5.95
CA GLY A 131 5.43 -5.68 -6.94
C GLY A 131 6.27 -4.55 -6.35
N SER A 132 7.24 -4.05 -7.08
CA SER A 132 8.13 -2.99 -6.61
C SER A 132 7.43 -1.63 -6.55
N ASN A 133 6.70 -1.27 -7.61
CA ASN A 133 5.98 0.00 -7.75
C ASN A 133 4.51 -0.22 -8.10
N GLY A 134 3.66 0.77 -7.81
CA GLY A 134 2.26 0.77 -8.26
C GLY A 134 1.30 -0.07 -7.41
N LYS A 135 1.74 -0.84 -6.41
CA LYS A 135 0.90 -1.72 -5.57
C LYS A 135 -0.38 -1.02 -5.08
N THR A 136 -0.24 0.08 -4.36
CA THR A 136 -1.38 0.80 -3.77
C THR A 136 -2.31 1.36 -4.84
N THR A 137 -1.75 1.96 -5.90
CA THR A 137 -2.56 2.51 -7.01
C THR A 137 -3.33 1.40 -7.71
N THR A 138 -2.69 0.28 -8.03
CA THR A 138 -3.33 -0.89 -8.64
C THR A 138 -4.42 -1.45 -7.72
N LYS A 139 -4.13 -1.65 -6.43
CA LYS A 139 -5.13 -2.09 -5.43
C LYS A 139 -6.36 -1.16 -5.42
N GLU A 140 -6.16 0.15 -5.40
CA GLU A 140 -7.27 1.11 -5.38
C GLU A 140 -8.07 1.09 -6.69
N MET A 141 -7.39 0.95 -7.85
CA MET A 141 -8.05 0.82 -9.15
C MET A 141 -8.84 -0.49 -9.26
N VAL A 142 -8.26 -1.62 -8.85
CA VAL A 142 -8.93 -2.92 -8.80
C VAL A 142 -10.18 -2.85 -7.90
N ALA A 143 -10.01 -2.33 -6.69
CA ALA A 143 -11.13 -2.16 -5.75
C ALA A 143 -12.22 -1.25 -6.33
N SER A 144 -11.86 -0.17 -7.03
CA SER A 144 -12.82 0.72 -7.71
C SER A 144 -13.58 0.03 -8.84
N VAL A 145 -12.92 -0.82 -9.62
CA VAL A 145 -13.53 -1.64 -10.68
C VAL A 145 -14.49 -2.66 -10.08
N MET A 146 -14.04 -3.44 -9.10
CA MET A 146 -14.87 -4.46 -8.45
C MET A 146 -16.07 -3.85 -7.70
N ALA A 147 -15.88 -2.67 -7.11
CA ALA A 147 -16.93 -1.96 -6.37
C ALA A 147 -18.11 -1.49 -7.24
N GLN A 148 -18.01 -1.56 -8.58
CA GLN A 148 -19.15 -1.30 -9.46
C GLN A 148 -20.23 -2.37 -9.36
N ARG A 149 -19.87 -3.56 -8.87
CA ARG A 149 -20.79 -4.73 -8.78
C ARG A 149 -20.97 -5.22 -7.34
N TRP A 150 -19.93 -5.10 -6.47
CA TRP A 150 -19.86 -5.79 -5.19
C TRP A 150 -19.40 -4.86 -4.06
N LYS A 151 -19.77 -5.19 -2.84
CA LYS A 151 -19.12 -4.63 -1.66
C LYS A 151 -17.77 -5.30 -1.47
N ILE A 152 -16.69 -4.52 -1.48
CA ILE A 152 -15.31 -5.01 -1.49
C ILE A 152 -14.61 -4.65 -0.18
N LEU A 153 -13.93 -5.62 0.41
CA LEU A 153 -12.89 -5.35 1.41
C LEU A 153 -11.60 -5.00 0.69
N LYS A 154 -10.88 -4.00 1.15
CA LYS A 154 -9.54 -3.69 0.64
C LYS A 154 -8.59 -3.31 1.75
N THR A 155 -7.29 -3.49 1.52
CA THR A 155 -6.24 -2.96 2.40
C THR A 155 -6.38 -1.45 2.53
N GLU A 156 -6.47 -0.95 3.75
CA GLU A 156 -6.49 0.48 4.07
C GLU A 156 -5.07 0.99 4.37
N GLY A 157 -4.77 2.18 3.88
CA GLY A 157 -3.44 2.79 4.11
C GLY A 157 -2.30 1.88 3.66
N ASN A 158 -1.39 1.60 4.59
CA ASN A 158 -0.22 0.73 4.42
C ASN A 158 -0.31 -0.57 5.25
N LEU A 159 -1.51 -1.05 5.54
CA LEU A 159 -1.72 -2.32 6.26
C LEU A 159 -1.42 -3.53 5.37
N ASN A 160 -0.23 -3.56 4.77
CA ASN A 160 0.18 -4.50 3.73
C ASN A 160 1.28 -5.48 4.17
N ASN A 161 1.72 -5.42 5.43
CA ASN A 161 2.74 -6.29 6.01
C ASN A 161 2.13 -7.45 6.81
N ARG A 162 2.98 -8.24 7.47
CA ARG A 162 2.62 -9.42 8.27
C ARG A 162 1.73 -9.15 9.49
N VAL A 163 1.49 -7.87 9.85
CA VAL A 163 0.53 -7.45 10.88
C VAL A 163 -0.72 -6.84 10.24
N GLY A 164 -0.54 -5.97 9.26
CA GLY A 164 -1.63 -5.24 8.62
C GLY A 164 -2.53 -6.10 7.72
N VAL A 165 -1.96 -7.12 7.05
CA VAL A 165 -2.75 -8.06 6.23
C VAL A 165 -3.73 -8.86 7.10
N PRO A 166 -3.31 -9.50 8.20
CA PRO A 166 -4.24 -10.11 9.16
C PRO A 166 -5.31 -9.14 9.66
N GLN A 167 -4.91 -7.93 10.05
CA GLN A 167 -5.84 -6.90 10.52
C GLN A 167 -6.91 -6.55 9.47
N THR A 168 -6.53 -6.52 8.20
CA THR A 168 -7.47 -6.30 7.10
C THR A 168 -8.43 -7.48 6.95
N LEU A 169 -7.92 -8.72 6.93
CA LEU A 169 -8.73 -9.92 6.72
C LEU A 169 -9.73 -10.19 7.83
N LEU A 170 -9.41 -9.90 9.09
CA LEU A 170 -10.32 -10.03 10.22
C LEU A 170 -11.55 -9.10 10.13
N ARG A 171 -11.56 -8.16 9.21
CA ARG A 171 -12.72 -7.28 8.89
C ARG A 171 -13.65 -7.87 7.84
N LEU A 172 -13.33 -9.04 7.25
CA LEU A 172 -14.23 -9.73 6.34
C LEU A 172 -15.55 -10.05 7.05
N ASN A 173 -16.64 -9.95 6.32
CA ASN A 173 -17.97 -10.33 6.75
C ASN A 173 -18.84 -10.70 5.55
N GLU A 174 -20.01 -11.26 5.78
CA GLU A 174 -20.94 -11.77 4.75
C GLU A 174 -21.38 -10.75 3.70
N ARG A 175 -21.28 -9.45 4.03
CA ARG A 175 -21.60 -8.37 3.09
C ARG A 175 -20.53 -8.21 2.00
N HIS A 176 -19.30 -8.65 2.23
CA HIS A 176 -18.22 -8.57 1.26
C HIS A 176 -18.36 -9.70 0.24
N LYS A 177 -18.29 -9.34 -1.04
CA LYS A 177 -18.36 -10.26 -2.18
C LYS A 177 -17.05 -10.33 -2.96
N GLY A 178 -16.01 -9.73 -2.45
CA GLY A 178 -14.63 -9.78 -2.94
C GLY A 178 -13.70 -9.03 -2.00
N ALA A 179 -12.39 -9.28 -2.14
CA ALA A 179 -11.36 -8.58 -1.41
C ALA A 179 -10.17 -8.24 -2.29
N VAL A 180 -9.50 -7.11 -2.01
CA VAL A 180 -8.26 -6.68 -2.67
C VAL A 180 -7.21 -6.40 -1.61
N ILE A 181 -6.22 -7.27 -1.53
CA ILE A 181 -5.22 -7.26 -0.48
C ILE A 181 -3.86 -6.86 -1.06
N GLU A 182 -3.32 -5.75 -0.59
CA GLU A 182 -1.96 -5.32 -0.91
C GLU A 182 -0.99 -6.10 -0.04
N MET A 183 0.09 -6.61 -0.64
CA MET A 183 1.15 -7.34 0.05
C MET A 183 2.49 -6.62 -0.20
N GLY A 184 3.00 -5.97 0.85
CA GLY A 184 4.31 -5.35 0.90
C GLY A 184 5.30 -6.30 1.56
N VAL A 185 6.43 -6.55 0.88
CA VAL A 185 7.46 -7.49 1.31
C VAL A 185 8.85 -6.89 1.11
N ASP A 186 9.76 -7.23 1.98
CA ASP A 186 11.15 -6.79 1.97
C ASP A 186 12.16 -7.95 2.13
N ASN A 187 11.68 -9.19 2.32
CA ASN A 187 12.50 -10.39 2.47
C ASN A 187 11.87 -11.61 1.78
N LEU A 188 12.72 -12.60 1.46
CA LEU A 188 12.29 -13.93 1.02
C LEU A 188 11.40 -14.60 2.08
N GLY A 189 10.45 -15.42 1.63
CA GLY A 189 9.49 -16.14 2.46
C GLY A 189 8.29 -15.31 2.92
N GLN A 190 8.36 -13.98 2.84
CA GLN A 190 7.27 -13.13 3.30
C GLN A 190 6.05 -13.16 2.36
N THR A 191 6.28 -13.20 1.05
CA THR A 191 5.17 -13.31 0.08
C THR A 191 4.46 -14.64 0.25
N ALA A 192 5.21 -15.73 0.41
CA ALA A 192 4.66 -17.05 0.67
C ALA A 192 3.80 -17.03 1.95
N ARG A 193 4.34 -16.49 3.04
CA ARG A 193 3.61 -16.39 4.30
C ARG A 193 2.33 -15.57 4.19
N LEU A 194 2.36 -14.44 3.49
CA LEU A 194 1.16 -13.64 3.26
C LEU A 194 0.14 -14.36 2.37
N CYS A 195 0.58 -15.09 1.35
CA CYS A 195 -0.31 -15.89 0.50
C CYS A 195 -1.00 -17.02 1.26
N GLU A 196 -0.32 -17.70 2.20
CA GLU A 196 -0.93 -18.70 3.07
C GLU A 196 -2.10 -18.12 3.90
N ILE A 197 -1.96 -16.84 4.34
CA ILE A 197 -2.97 -16.15 5.12
C ILE A 197 -4.11 -15.64 4.22
N VAL A 198 -3.76 -15.00 3.10
CA VAL A 198 -4.70 -14.35 2.16
C VAL A 198 -5.48 -15.37 1.34
N ARG A 199 -4.84 -16.47 0.94
CA ARG A 199 -5.38 -17.49 0.01
C ARG A 199 -5.98 -16.82 -1.21
N PRO A 200 -5.17 -16.13 -2.03
CA PRO A 200 -5.66 -15.38 -3.18
C PRO A 200 -6.14 -16.33 -4.28
N THR A 201 -7.18 -15.93 -5.01
CA THR A 201 -7.64 -16.58 -6.24
C THR A 201 -7.09 -15.89 -7.49
N ILE A 202 -6.72 -14.60 -7.34
CA ILE A 202 -6.10 -13.80 -8.38
C ILE A 202 -4.86 -13.13 -7.78
N GLY A 203 -3.71 -13.27 -8.43
CA GLY A 203 -2.46 -12.58 -8.06
C GLY A 203 -2.12 -11.49 -9.06
N ILE A 204 -1.58 -10.37 -8.60
CA ILE A 204 -1.02 -9.32 -9.46
C ILE A 204 0.42 -9.06 -9.02
N ILE A 205 1.36 -9.15 -9.97
CA ILE A 205 2.72 -8.63 -9.81
C ILE A 205 2.83 -7.42 -10.75
N THR A 206 2.84 -6.21 -10.18
CA THR A 206 2.79 -4.98 -10.98
C THR A 206 4.04 -4.76 -11.82
N ASN A 207 5.19 -4.96 -11.21
CA ASN A 207 6.52 -4.90 -11.82
C ASN A 207 7.59 -5.38 -10.85
N ILE A 208 8.79 -5.66 -11.36
CA ILE A 208 10.02 -5.92 -10.62
C ILE A 208 10.99 -4.77 -10.85
N GLY A 209 11.59 -4.27 -9.80
CA GLY A 209 12.56 -3.18 -9.87
C GLY A 209 13.33 -2.97 -8.56
N PRO A 210 14.21 -1.97 -8.50
CA PRO A 210 15.05 -1.70 -7.34
C PRO A 210 14.22 -1.09 -6.20
N ASP A 211 13.64 -1.95 -5.38
CA ASP A 211 12.95 -1.61 -4.14
C ASP A 211 13.52 -2.44 -2.98
N HIS A 212 13.64 -1.84 -1.80
CA HIS A 212 14.12 -2.50 -0.58
C HIS A 212 15.45 -3.25 -0.76
N LEU A 213 16.36 -2.73 -1.62
CA LEU A 213 17.63 -3.40 -1.93
C LEU A 213 18.56 -3.54 -0.72
N GLU A 214 18.39 -2.73 0.30
CA GLU A 214 19.07 -2.89 1.58
C GLU A 214 18.78 -4.26 2.21
N PHE A 215 17.59 -4.79 2.01
CA PHE A 215 17.12 -6.07 2.55
C PHE A 215 17.22 -7.20 1.54
N PHE A 216 16.83 -6.97 0.29
CA PHE A 216 16.92 -7.98 -0.77
C PHE A 216 18.34 -8.20 -1.29
N GLY A 217 19.22 -7.20 -1.18
CA GLY A 217 20.55 -7.22 -1.77
C GLY A 217 20.55 -6.97 -3.28
N THR A 218 19.76 -7.74 -4.06
CA THR A 218 19.68 -7.62 -5.53
C THR A 218 18.23 -7.60 -6.04
N ILE A 219 18.06 -7.19 -7.31
CA ILE A 219 16.74 -7.18 -7.97
C ILE A 219 16.25 -8.61 -8.19
N GLU A 220 17.15 -9.56 -8.45
CA GLU A 220 16.84 -10.98 -8.65
C GLU A 220 16.22 -11.57 -7.39
N VAL A 221 16.75 -11.26 -6.21
CA VAL A 221 16.18 -11.69 -4.92
C VAL A 221 14.81 -11.05 -4.69
N SER A 222 14.65 -9.76 -5.04
CA SER A 222 13.34 -9.08 -5.03
C SER A 222 12.34 -9.77 -5.96
N ALA A 223 12.78 -10.19 -7.16
CA ALA A 223 11.96 -10.95 -8.11
C ALA A 223 11.56 -12.32 -7.54
N GLN A 224 12.52 -13.05 -6.95
CA GLN A 224 12.26 -14.37 -6.32
C GLN A 224 11.25 -14.25 -5.18
N ALA A 225 11.40 -13.24 -4.31
CA ALA A 225 10.49 -13.01 -3.20
C ALA A 225 9.05 -12.74 -3.67
N LYS A 226 8.88 -11.92 -4.72
CA LYS A 226 7.55 -11.63 -5.27
C LYS A 226 6.97 -12.81 -6.04
N ALA A 227 7.83 -13.61 -6.71
CA ALA A 227 7.44 -14.79 -7.45
C ALA A 227 6.95 -15.95 -6.55
N GLU A 228 7.21 -15.94 -5.24
CA GLU A 228 6.63 -16.90 -4.28
C GLU A 228 5.10 -16.97 -4.35
N MET A 229 4.43 -15.87 -4.72
CA MET A 229 2.99 -15.87 -4.96
C MET A 229 2.54 -16.88 -6.01
N LEU A 230 3.35 -17.09 -7.06
CA LEU A 230 3.03 -17.96 -8.20
C LEU A 230 2.95 -19.43 -7.80
N ASP A 231 3.69 -19.83 -6.76
CA ASP A 231 3.68 -21.19 -6.25
C ASP A 231 2.44 -21.51 -5.39
N LEU A 232 1.76 -20.44 -4.88
CA LEU A 232 0.69 -20.54 -3.90
C LEU A 232 -0.69 -20.13 -4.45
N LEU A 233 -0.75 -19.66 -5.68
CA LEU A 233 -2.01 -19.52 -6.39
C LEU A 233 -2.57 -20.90 -6.70
N PRO A 234 -3.90 -21.13 -6.52
CA PRO A 234 -4.50 -22.41 -6.86
C PRO A 234 -4.43 -22.69 -8.38
N PRO A 235 -4.46 -23.93 -8.83
CA PRO A 235 -4.38 -24.27 -10.25
C PRO A 235 -5.47 -23.65 -11.12
N ASP A 236 -6.66 -23.42 -10.55
CA ASP A 236 -7.80 -22.72 -11.16
C ASP A 236 -7.74 -21.20 -10.97
N GLY A 237 -6.71 -20.70 -10.29
CA GLY A 237 -6.46 -19.28 -10.10
C GLY A 237 -5.91 -18.60 -11.34
N VAL A 238 -5.67 -17.28 -11.22
CA VAL A 238 -5.11 -16.48 -12.32
C VAL A 238 -4.04 -15.55 -11.78
N VAL A 239 -2.92 -15.45 -12.50
CA VAL A 239 -1.94 -14.40 -12.25
C VAL A 239 -1.97 -13.35 -13.36
N VAL A 240 -1.87 -12.08 -12.96
CA VAL A 240 -1.85 -10.91 -13.84
C VAL A 240 -0.44 -10.33 -13.83
N LEU A 241 0.27 -10.38 -14.97
CA LEU A 241 1.67 -10.02 -15.11
C LEU A 241 1.87 -8.89 -16.14
N ASN A 242 2.83 -8.03 -15.88
CA ASN A 242 3.19 -6.94 -16.78
C ASN A 242 4.08 -7.44 -17.92
N ALA A 243 3.56 -7.44 -19.15
CA ALA A 243 4.29 -7.90 -20.35
C ALA A 243 5.43 -6.93 -20.78
N ASP A 244 5.45 -5.72 -20.23
CA ASP A 244 6.50 -4.73 -20.51
C ASP A 244 7.64 -4.81 -19.46
N ASP A 245 7.51 -5.67 -18.47
CA ASP A 245 8.51 -5.87 -17.41
C ASP A 245 9.63 -6.83 -17.88
N SER A 246 10.89 -6.50 -17.59
CA SER A 246 12.04 -7.33 -17.95
C SER A 246 12.03 -8.72 -17.31
N TYR A 247 11.30 -8.91 -16.23
CA TYR A 247 11.13 -10.19 -15.53
C TYR A 247 9.86 -10.95 -15.97
N TYR A 248 9.14 -10.48 -17.00
CA TYR A 248 7.90 -11.12 -17.44
C TYR A 248 8.08 -12.60 -17.75
N ASP A 249 9.07 -12.94 -18.58
CA ASP A 249 9.30 -14.34 -19.01
C ASP A 249 9.65 -15.23 -17.83
N TYR A 250 10.47 -14.75 -16.88
CA TYR A 250 10.79 -15.45 -15.63
C TYR A 250 9.55 -15.72 -14.78
N LEU A 251 8.70 -14.73 -14.60
CA LEU A 251 7.48 -14.86 -13.81
C LEU A 251 6.45 -15.75 -14.51
N ALA A 252 6.27 -15.59 -15.82
CA ALA A 252 5.32 -16.39 -16.60
C ALA A 252 5.70 -17.86 -16.63
N ALA A 253 6.99 -18.18 -16.79
CA ALA A 253 7.50 -19.56 -16.77
C ALA A 253 7.32 -20.25 -15.40
N ARG A 254 7.32 -19.51 -14.30
CA ARG A 254 7.11 -20.04 -12.95
C ARG A 254 5.64 -20.23 -12.59
N ALA A 255 4.72 -19.57 -13.26
CA ALA A 255 3.31 -19.63 -12.96
C ALA A 255 2.72 -21.03 -13.18
N ARG A 256 2.01 -21.55 -12.17
CA ARG A 256 1.31 -22.86 -12.21
C ARG A 256 -0.19 -22.73 -12.48
N CYS A 257 -0.65 -21.52 -12.69
CA CYS A 257 -2.04 -21.18 -12.99
C CYS A 257 -2.09 -20.38 -14.29
N ARG A 258 -3.29 -20.01 -14.73
CA ARG A 258 -3.49 -19.19 -15.92
C ARG A 258 -2.79 -17.84 -15.78
N VAL A 259 -2.01 -17.44 -16.78
CA VAL A 259 -1.41 -16.11 -16.90
C VAL A 259 -2.31 -15.23 -17.77
N VAL A 260 -2.55 -13.99 -17.33
CA VAL A 260 -3.14 -12.91 -18.10
C VAL A 260 -2.15 -11.76 -18.10
N SER A 261 -1.67 -11.37 -19.26
CA SER A 261 -0.68 -10.31 -19.40
C SER A 261 -1.32 -8.95 -19.64
N PHE A 262 -0.67 -7.88 -19.14
CA PHE A 262 -1.07 -6.50 -19.41
C PHE A 262 0.14 -5.65 -19.76
N GLY A 263 -0.08 -4.58 -20.52
CA GLY A 263 1.00 -3.67 -20.92
C GLY A 263 0.69 -2.86 -22.17
N PHE A 264 1.70 -2.17 -22.67
CA PHE A 264 1.66 -1.47 -23.96
C PHE A 264 2.10 -2.37 -25.10
N SER A 265 2.86 -3.41 -24.82
CA SER A 265 3.34 -4.39 -25.79
C SER A 265 2.18 -4.98 -26.59
N SER A 266 2.40 -5.20 -27.91
CA SER A 266 1.43 -5.88 -28.77
C SER A 266 1.16 -7.32 -28.37
N LYS A 267 2.04 -7.92 -27.55
CA LYS A 267 1.91 -9.29 -27.03
C LYS A 267 1.04 -9.38 -25.78
N ALA A 268 0.73 -8.25 -25.13
CA ALA A 268 -0.10 -8.25 -23.93
C ALA A 268 -1.56 -8.58 -24.26
N ASP A 269 -2.22 -9.36 -23.39
CA ASP A 269 -3.64 -9.70 -23.50
C ASP A 269 -4.54 -8.48 -23.25
N VAL A 270 -4.14 -7.62 -22.28
CA VAL A 270 -4.84 -6.39 -21.91
C VAL A 270 -3.95 -5.21 -22.25
N ARG A 271 -4.38 -4.35 -23.17
CA ARG A 271 -3.54 -3.28 -23.74
C ARG A 271 -4.20 -1.92 -23.70
N ALA A 272 -3.36 -0.88 -23.59
CA ALA A 272 -3.77 0.49 -23.87
C ALA A 272 -3.25 0.95 -25.24
N MET A 273 -4.08 1.69 -25.96
CA MET A 273 -3.75 2.33 -27.23
C MET A 273 -4.24 3.77 -27.22
N ASN A 274 -3.63 4.62 -28.05
CA ASN A 274 -4.05 5.99 -28.27
C ASN A 274 -4.16 6.76 -26.93
N LEU A 275 -3.01 6.91 -26.24
CA LEU A 275 -2.95 7.69 -25.00
C LEU A 275 -3.01 9.18 -25.30
N GLU A 276 -3.95 9.87 -24.68
CA GLU A 276 -4.15 11.29 -24.81
C GLU A 276 -4.31 11.94 -23.44
N SER A 277 -3.80 13.15 -23.27
CA SER A 277 -4.09 13.95 -22.08
C SER A 277 -5.50 14.53 -22.20
N ASP A 278 -6.26 14.56 -21.09
CA ASP A 278 -7.57 15.23 -21.04
C ASP A 278 -7.47 16.76 -20.96
N GLY A 279 -6.27 17.32 -21.13
CA GLY A 279 -5.98 18.75 -21.03
C GLY A 279 -6.01 19.31 -19.61
N ARG A 280 -6.30 18.48 -18.59
CA ARG A 280 -6.36 18.84 -17.17
C ARG A 280 -5.33 18.02 -16.37
N ASN A 281 -5.74 16.92 -15.78
CA ASN A 281 -4.88 16.08 -14.95
C ASN A 281 -5.19 14.59 -15.13
N GLY A 282 -5.82 14.21 -16.23
CA GLY A 282 -6.23 12.86 -16.55
C GLY A 282 -5.60 12.34 -17.83
N THR A 283 -5.79 11.05 -18.07
CA THR A 283 -5.39 10.34 -19.29
C THR A 283 -6.59 9.62 -19.87
N ILE A 284 -6.80 9.78 -21.18
CA ILE A 284 -7.79 9.06 -21.98
C ILE A 284 -7.03 8.02 -22.80
N PHE A 285 -7.53 6.81 -22.87
CA PHE A 285 -6.94 5.75 -23.69
C PHE A 285 -8.00 4.73 -24.13
N ARG A 286 -7.67 3.95 -25.13
CA ARG A 286 -8.48 2.82 -25.59
C ARG A 286 -7.98 1.54 -24.92
N LEU A 287 -8.84 0.91 -24.13
CA LEU A 287 -8.58 -0.37 -23.47
C LEU A 287 -9.05 -1.51 -24.37
N LEU A 288 -8.12 -2.40 -24.70
CA LEU A 288 -8.40 -3.67 -25.37
C LEU A 288 -8.37 -4.79 -24.32
N LEU A 289 -9.44 -5.59 -24.27
CA LEU A 289 -9.58 -6.73 -23.35
C LEU A 289 -9.62 -8.04 -24.15
N PRO A 290 -9.20 -9.17 -23.56
CA PRO A 290 -9.25 -10.47 -24.20
C PRO A 290 -10.65 -10.83 -24.70
N GLY A 291 -10.77 -11.36 -25.92
CA GLY A 291 -12.03 -11.79 -26.51
C GLY A 291 -12.97 -10.64 -26.95
N MET A 292 -12.57 -9.38 -26.79
CA MET A 292 -13.37 -8.24 -27.26
C MET A 292 -12.91 -7.76 -28.64
N VAL A 293 -13.85 -7.65 -29.57
CA VAL A 293 -13.62 -7.09 -30.92
C VAL A 293 -13.53 -5.55 -30.86
N ARG A 294 -14.21 -4.91 -29.91
CA ARG A 294 -14.23 -3.46 -29.76
C ARG A 294 -13.49 -3.03 -28.51
N HIS A 295 -12.62 -2.03 -28.66
CA HIS A 295 -11.97 -1.37 -27.53
C HIS A 295 -12.93 -0.49 -26.74
N THR A 296 -12.67 -0.35 -25.44
CA THR A 296 -13.43 0.52 -24.54
C THR A 296 -12.63 1.81 -24.30
N VAL A 297 -13.26 2.97 -24.44
CA VAL A 297 -12.61 4.25 -24.06
C VAL A 297 -12.62 4.37 -22.54
N VAL A 298 -11.46 4.61 -21.97
CA VAL A 298 -11.25 4.79 -20.54
C VAL A 298 -10.70 6.18 -20.27
N HIS A 299 -11.23 6.85 -19.27
CA HIS A 299 -10.71 8.10 -18.74
C HIS A 299 -10.33 7.91 -17.27
N ILE A 300 -9.04 7.97 -16.95
CA ILE A 300 -8.53 7.99 -15.58
C ILE A 300 -8.14 9.42 -15.19
N ARG A 301 -8.39 9.79 -13.93
CA ARG A 301 -8.14 11.16 -13.43
C ARG A 301 -6.73 11.33 -12.85
N VAL A 302 -5.78 10.68 -13.49
CA VAL A 302 -4.35 10.74 -13.17
C VAL A 302 -3.56 10.69 -14.47
N GLN A 303 -2.38 11.31 -14.49
CA GLN A 303 -1.48 11.31 -15.64
C GLN A 303 -0.32 10.33 -15.44
N GLY A 304 0.38 10.04 -16.53
CA GLY A 304 1.58 9.22 -16.59
C GLY A 304 1.33 7.77 -16.97
N ASP A 305 2.21 7.24 -17.81
CA ASP A 305 2.13 5.89 -18.38
C ASP A 305 2.07 4.82 -17.31
N HIS A 306 2.80 4.99 -16.19
CA HIS A 306 2.76 4.10 -15.05
C HIS A 306 1.35 3.98 -14.43
N ASN A 307 0.53 5.04 -14.48
CA ASN A 307 -0.85 4.98 -14.01
C ASN A 307 -1.79 4.28 -15.01
N VAL A 308 -1.48 4.40 -16.32
CA VAL A 308 -2.17 3.61 -17.35
C VAL A 308 -1.83 2.13 -17.17
N THR A 309 -0.56 1.78 -16.95
CA THR A 309 -0.13 0.40 -16.65
C THR A 309 -0.88 -0.17 -15.43
N ASN A 310 -1.01 0.59 -14.33
CA ASN A 310 -1.80 0.19 -13.17
C ASN A 310 -3.30 -0.02 -13.51
N ALA A 311 -3.84 0.83 -14.40
CA ALA A 311 -5.23 0.70 -14.86
C ALA A 311 -5.44 -0.54 -15.74
N LEU A 312 -4.44 -0.91 -16.55
CA LEU A 312 -4.47 -2.15 -17.34
C LEU A 312 -4.52 -3.39 -16.46
N ALA A 313 -3.73 -3.44 -15.38
CA ALA A 313 -3.78 -4.51 -14.39
C ALA A 313 -5.19 -4.62 -13.76
N ALA A 314 -5.80 -3.48 -13.41
CA ALA A 314 -7.17 -3.45 -12.89
C ALA A 314 -8.21 -3.86 -13.94
N GLY A 315 -8.00 -3.49 -15.21
CA GLY A 315 -8.81 -3.92 -16.35
C GLY A 315 -8.75 -5.44 -16.56
N ALA A 316 -7.55 -6.03 -16.42
CA ALA A 316 -7.35 -7.46 -16.47
C ALA A 316 -8.17 -8.21 -15.41
N VAL A 317 -8.12 -7.75 -14.16
CA VAL A 317 -8.94 -8.31 -13.06
C VAL A 317 -10.43 -8.18 -13.36
N GLY A 318 -10.88 -7.01 -13.84
CA GLY A 318 -12.29 -6.81 -14.24
C GLY A 318 -12.73 -7.80 -15.32
N SER A 319 -11.87 -8.03 -16.34
CA SER A 319 -12.14 -9.01 -17.42
C SER A 319 -12.18 -10.45 -16.89
N ILE A 320 -11.23 -10.84 -16.04
CA ILE A 320 -11.19 -12.17 -15.38
C ILE A 320 -12.48 -12.44 -14.59
N LEU A 321 -13.02 -11.42 -13.93
CA LEU A 321 -14.26 -11.50 -13.15
C LEU A 321 -15.53 -11.33 -14.00
N GLY A 322 -15.41 -11.29 -15.34
CA GLY A 322 -16.53 -11.20 -16.27
C GLY A 322 -17.25 -9.86 -16.30
N LEU A 323 -16.57 -8.78 -15.85
CA LEU A 323 -17.17 -7.44 -15.90
C LEU A 323 -17.15 -6.90 -17.35
N PRO A 324 -18.25 -6.31 -17.83
CA PRO A 324 -18.29 -5.63 -19.13
C PRO A 324 -17.27 -4.49 -19.21
N GLY A 325 -16.71 -4.23 -20.37
CA GLY A 325 -15.71 -3.16 -20.58
C GLY A 325 -16.19 -1.79 -20.12
N GLY A 326 -17.47 -1.44 -20.36
CA GLY A 326 -18.06 -0.20 -19.86
C GLY A 326 -18.09 -0.09 -18.32
N VAL A 327 -18.32 -1.20 -17.62
CA VAL A 327 -18.28 -1.25 -16.15
C VAL A 327 -16.84 -1.07 -15.64
N ILE A 328 -15.87 -1.71 -16.31
CA ILE A 328 -14.44 -1.54 -16.02
C ILE A 328 -14.04 -0.07 -16.21
N ALA A 329 -14.39 0.54 -17.34
CA ALA A 329 -14.12 1.95 -17.63
C ALA A 329 -14.73 2.88 -16.58
N GLN A 330 -15.98 2.62 -16.17
CA GLN A 330 -16.65 3.38 -15.12
C GLN A 330 -15.90 3.28 -13.78
N GLY A 331 -15.47 2.07 -13.40
CA GLY A 331 -14.68 1.86 -12.18
C GLY A 331 -13.37 2.63 -12.21
N LEU A 332 -12.63 2.55 -13.32
CA LEU A 332 -11.38 3.29 -13.51
C LEU A 332 -11.58 4.82 -13.47
N SER A 333 -12.65 5.34 -14.05
CA SER A 333 -12.95 6.78 -14.04
C SER A 333 -13.34 7.32 -12.65
N ARG A 334 -13.87 6.45 -11.79
CA ARG A 334 -14.22 6.77 -10.39
C ARG A 334 -13.03 6.68 -9.44
N PHE A 335 -11.95 6.03 -9.87
CA PHE A 335 -10.72 5.95 -9.07
C PHE A 335 -10.24 7.34 -8.63
N ARG A 336 -9.74 7.41 -7.40
CA ARG A 336 -9.06 8.58 -6.84
C ARG A 336 -7.72 8.14 -6.25
N PRO A 337 -6.63 8.84 -6.56
CA PRO A 337 -5.32 8.50 -6.01
C PRO A 337 -5.33 8.63 -4.48
N ALA A 338 -4.62 7.71 -3.83
CA ALA A 338 -4.35 7.82 -2.41
C ALA A 338 -3.52 9.10 -2.12
N ALA A 339 -3.57 9.55 -0.88
CA ALA A 339 -2.79 10.72 -0.47
C ALA A 339 -1.30 10.53 -0.80
N MET A 340 -0.67 11.60 -1.26
CA MET A 340 0.77 11.66 -1.61
C MET A 340 1.20 10.66 -2.72
N ARG A 341 0.27 10.23 -3.60
CA ARG A 341 0.59 9.38 -4.75
C ARG A 341 0.10 10.02 -6.03
N SER A 342 1.01 10.67 -6.75
CA SER A 342 0.74 11.45 -7.97
C SER A 342 -0.47 12.39 -7.84
N GLN A 343 -0.68 12.93 -6.64
CA GLN A 343 -1.80 13.80 -6.33
C GLN A 343 -1.55 15.19 -6.90
N VAL A 344 -2.40 15.64 -7.80
CA VAL A 344 -2.28 16.98 -8.38
C VAL A 344 -3.20 17.95 -7.62
N ARG A 345 -2.63 19.09 -7.23
CA ARG A 345 -3.33 20.23 -6.61
C ARG A 345 -2.89 21.53 -7.24
N VAL A 346 -3.76 22.51 -7.24
CA VAL A 346 -3.39 23.90 -7.60
C VAL A 346 -3.57 24.74 -6.33
N SER A 347 -2.52 25.47 -5.97
CA SER A 347 -2.50 26.37 -4.83
C SER A 347 -1.84 27.69 -5.24
N GLN A 348 -2.52 28.81 -5.04
CA GLN A 348 -2.03 30.15 -5.38
C GLN A 348 -1.49 30.27 -6.84
N GLY A 349 -2.14 29.57 -7.78
CA GLY A 349 -1.72 29.54 -9.17
C GLY A 349 -0.53 28.62 -9.49
N VAL A 350 0.04 27.93 -8.49
CA VAL A 350 1.08 26.91 -8.64
C VAL A 350 0.46 25.54 -8.73
N LYS A 351 0.86 24.74 -9.74
CA LYS A 351 0.45 23.34 -9.87
C LYS A 351 1.41 22.45 -9.08
N LEU A 352 0.91 21.71 -8.12
CA LEU A 352 1.67 20.78 -7.27
C LEU A 352 1.39 19.35 -7.69
N ILE A 353 2.43 18.57 -7.96
CA ILE A 353 2.39 17.11 -8.15
C ILE A 353 2.99 16.50 -6.88
N ILE A 354 2.14 15.99 -5.99
CA ILE A 354 2.54 15.48 -4.67
C ILE A 354 2.65 13.95 -4.78
N ASP A 355 3.87 13.44 -4.74
CA ASP A 355 4.20 12.01 -4.87
C ASP A 355 5.25 11.57 -3.84
N CYS A 356 5.10 12.01 -2.60
CA CYS A 356 6.09 11.85 -1.51
C CYS A 356 5.71 10.79 -0.47
N TYR A 357 4.94 9.77 -0.86
CA TYR A 357 4.66 8.61 0.00
C TYR A 357 5.86 7.65 0.07
N ASN A 358 6.50 7.36 -1.07
CA ASN A 358 7.72 6.57 -1.17
C ASN A 358 8.48 6.92 -2.45
N ALA A 359 9.78 6.58 -2.50
CA ALA A 359 10.62 6.82 -3.65
C ALA A 359 11.62 5.68 -3.87
N ASN A 360 11.83 5.34 -5.13
CA ASN A 360 12.92 4.53 -5.64
C ASN A 360 13.31 5.03 -7.04
N PRO A 361 14.43 4.60 -7.62
CA PRO A 361 14.93 5.14 -8.90
C PRO A 361 13.91 5.12 -10.03
N ALA A 362 13.18 4.03 -10.21
CA ALA A 362 12.18 3.90 -11.26
C ALA A 362 11.01 4.87 -11.06
N SER A 363 10.47 4.95 -9.83
CA SER A 363 9.37 5.86 -9.51
C SER A 363 9.77 7.34 -9.55
N MET A 364 11.03 7.66 -9.22
CA MET A 364 11.57 9.01 -9.38
C MET A 364 11.64 9.41 -10.86
N LYS A 365 12.21 8.54 -11.71
CA LYS A 365 12.30 8.78 -13.17
C LYS A 365 10.90 8.94 -13.77
N ALA A 366 9.94 8.09 -13.40
CA ALA A 366 8.56 8.22 -13.88
C ALA A 366 7.89 9.54 -13.45
N ALA A 367 8.11 10.02 -12.24
CA ALA A 367 7.56 11.29 -11.76
C ALA A 367 8.23 12.50 -12.45
N VAL A 368 9.54 12.45 -12.70
CA VAL A 368 10.27 13.49 -13.46
C VAL A 368 9.78 13.54 -14.91
N GLN A 369 9.58 12.36 -15.54
CA GLN A 369 9.00 12.28 -16.89
C GLN A 369 7.58 12.88 -16.91
N LEU A 370 6.75 12.58 -15.92
CA LEU A 370 5.44 13.21 -15.81
C LEU A 370 5.54 14.74 -15.70
N LEU A 371 6.46 15.26 -14.85
CA LEU A 371 6.69 16.71 -14.75
C LEU A 371 7.13 17.30 -16.09
N SER A 372 8.04 16.63 -16.82
CA SER A 372 8.54 17.11 -18.11
C SER A 372 7.43 17.24 -19.18
N GLN A 373 6.45 16.35 -19.14
CA GLN A 373 5.31 16.30 -20.05
C GLN A 373 4.18 17.28 -19.66
N THR A 374 4.22 17.87 -18.46
CA THR A 374 3.18 18.82 -18.06
C THR A 374 3.33 20.14 -18.81
N GLY A 375 2.20 20.72 -19.24
CA GLY A 375 2.13 22.08 -19.77
C GLY A 375 2.30 23.11 -18.64
N ALA A 376 3.54 23.36 -18.21
CA ALA A 376 3.83 24.44 -17.29
C ALA A 376 3.76 25.77 -18.04
N LYS A 377 3.06 26.77 -17.46
CA LYS A 377 3.01 28.13 -18.02
C LYS A 377 4.33 28.89 -17.80
N ARG A 378 5.14 28.42 -16.83
CA ARG A 378 6.42 28.96 -16.44
C ARG A 378 7.43 27.84 -16.21
N LYS A 379 7.98 27.73 -14.97
CA LYS A 379 9.02 26.76 -14.62
C LYS A 379 8.48 25.41 -14.22
N LYS A 380 9.22 24.36 -14.57
CA LYS A 380 9.11 22.99 -14.05
C LYS A 380 10.14 22.81 -12.94
N ILE A 381 9.70 22.62 -11.71
CA ILE A 381 10.54 22.56 -10.53
C ILE A 381 10.42 21.17 -9.94
N ALA A 382 11.55 20.50 -9.73
CA ALA A 382 11.61 19.20 -9.06
C ALA A 382 12.17 19.37 -7.63
N VAL A 383 11.37 19.06 -6.61
CA VAL A 383 11.80 18.95 -5.22
C VAL A 383 11.93 17.47 -4.92
N LEU A 384 13.15 16.97 -4.91
CA LEU A 384 13.45 15.55 -4.76
C LEU A 384 14.24 15.31 -3.49
N GLY A 385 13.77 14.40 -2.65
CA GLY A 385 14.48 13.98 -1.46
C GLY A 385 15.05 12.56 -1.60
N ASP A 386 15.68 12.08 -0.53
CA ASP A 386 16.35 10.79 -0.54
C ASP A 386 15.39 9.64 -0.83
N MET A 387 15.93 8.68 -1.58
CA MET A 387 15.39 7.34 -1.76
C MET A 387 16.06 6.44 -0.70
N LEU A 388 15.29 6.02 0.31
CA LEU A 388 15.77 5.19 1.41
C LEU A 388 15.78 3.70 1.01
N GLU A 389 16.48 2.88 1.77
CA GLU A 389 16.53 1.41 1.65
C GLU A 389 17.12 0.90 0.32
N LEU A 390 18.00 1.69 -0.31
CA LEU A 390 18.68 1.30 -1.56
C LEU A 390 20.01 0.56 -1.35
N GLY A 391 20.48 0.46 -0.10
CA GLY A 391 21.75 -0.21 0.21
C GLY A 391 22.98 0.54 -0.29
N PRO A 392 24.10 -0.16 -0.56
CA PRO A 392 25.42 0.45 -0.80
C PRO A 392 25.46 1.30 -2.08
N ASN A 393 24.60 1.05 -3.06
CA ASN A 393 24.58 1.77 -4.33
C ASN A 393 23.67 3.03 -4.31
N ALA A 394 23.18 3.42 -3.13
CA ALA A 394 22.23 4.53 -3.00
C ALA A 394 22.75 5.83 -3.63
N ALA A 395 24.01 6.21 -3.40
CA ALA A 395 24.60 7.43 -3.95
C ALA A 395 24.61 7.43 -5.50
N GLN A 396 25.03 6.32 -6.10
CA GLN A 396 25.04 6.18 -7.57
C GLN A 396 23.63 6.29 -8.15
N MET A 397 22.64 5.63 -7.53
CA MET A 397 21.25 5.67 -7.98
C MET A 397 20.67 7.09 -7.88
N HIS A 398 21.09 7.89 -6.89
CA HIS A 398 20.72 9.30 -6.79
C HIS A 398 21.38 10.13 -7.91
N GLU A 399 22.67 9.91 -8.23
CA GLU A 399 23.35 10.55 -9.35
C GLU A 399 22.64 10.28 -10.68
N GLU A 400 22.24 9.03 -10.93
CA GLU A 400 21.48 8.66 -12.13
C GLU A 400 20.13 9.40 -12.22
N VAL A 401 19.40 9.54 -11.12
CA VAL A 401 18.14 10.30 -11.07
C VAL A 401 18.42 11.79 -11.31
N GLY A 402 19.48 12.35 -10.71
CA GLY A 402 19.89 13.72 -10.97
C GLY A 402 20.19 13.98 -12.45
N GLY A 403 20.95 13.08 -13.08
CA GLY A 403 21.21 13.14 -14.52
C GLY A 403 19.95 13.02 -15.37
N PHE A 404 18.97 12.22 -14.92
CA PHE A 404 17.68 12.12 -15.60
C PHE A 404 16.89 13.42 -15.51
N VAL A 405 16.91 14.13 -14.39
CA VAL A 405 16.28 15.46 -14.22
C VAL A 405 16.80 16.45 -15.27
N ALA A 406 18.13 16.55 -15.41
CA ALA A 406 18.75 17.47 -16.37
C ALA A 406 18.35 17.17 -17.83
N ARG A 407 18.38 15.89 -18.23
CA ARG A 407 18.03 15.48 -19.60
C ARG A 407 16.54 15.65 -19.96
N HIS A 408 15.67 15.85 -18.98
CA HIS A 408 14.22 15.98 -19.20
C HIS A 408 13.71 17.42 -19.11
N GLY A 409 14.60 18.42 -19.22
CA GLY A 409 14.21 19.83 -19.33
C GLY A 409 13.49 20.34 -18.08
N ILE A 410 13.97 19.96 -16.90
CA ILE A 410 13.50 20.50 -15.62
C ILE A 410 14.30 21.79 -15.35
N ASP A 411 13.58 22.90 -15.12
CA ASP A 411 14.19 24.21 -14.99
C ASP A 411 14.89 24.45 -13.65
N GLN A 412 14.46 23.75 -12.59
CA GLN A 412 15.00 23.93 -11.24
C GLN A 412 14.96 22.62 -10.47
N LEU A 413 16.07 22.23 -9.84
CA LEU A 413 16.17 21.11 -8.91
C LEU A 413 16.38 21.62 -7.49
N VAL A 414 15.52 21.18 -6.55
CA VAL A 414 15.77 21.29 -5.11
C VAL A 414 16.10 19.87 -4.64
N ALA A 415 17.35 19.61 -4.35
CA ALA A 415 17.88 18.34 -3.87
C ALA A 415 17.92 18.35 -2.33
N CYS A 416 17.11 17.48 -1.71
CA CYS A 416 16.83 17.51 -0.28
C CYS A 416 17.35 16.25 0.41
N GLY A 417 18.13 16.43 1.47
CA GLY A 417 18.59 15.34 2.33
C GLY A 417 20.07 15.02 2.17
N PRO A 418 20.58 14.06 2.96
CA PRO A 418 21.98 13.62 2.93
C PRO A 418 22.48 13.19 1.55
N LEU A 419 21.65 12.52 0.75
CA LEU A 419 21.95 12.09 -0.62
C LEU A 419 21.56 13.14 -1.68
N GLY A 420 21.05 14.30 -1.26
CA GLY A 420 20.78 15.43 -2.14
C GLY A 420 22.01 15.87 -2.93
N ARG A 421 23.22 15.77 -2.34
CA ARG A 421 24.50 16.05 -3.05
C ARG A 421 24.72 15.14 -4.25
N SER A 422 24.33 13.86 -4.14
CA SER A 422 24.44 12.93 -5.26
C SER A 422 23.44 13.25 -6.36
N LEU A 423 22.20 13.64 -6.03
CA LEU A 423 21.24 14.16 -7.00
C LEU A 423 21.79 15.40 -7.72
N ALA A 424 22.31 16.37 -6.96
CA ALA A 424 22.88 17.60 -7.49
C ALA A 424 24.08 17.34 -8.42
N LYS A 425 25.00 16.45 -7.99
CA LYS A 425 26.17 16.02 -8.77
C LYS A 425 25.74 15.43 -10.12
N GLY A 426 24.80 14.48 -10.13
CA GLY A 426 24.32 13.87 -11.36
C GLY A 426 23.62 14.85 -12.29
N ALA A 427 22.84 15.80 -11.75
CA ALA A 427 22.18 16.84 -12.54
C ALA A 427 23.20 17.78 -13.18
N LYS A 428 24.21 18.22 -12.43
CA LYS A 428 25.30 19.07 -12.92
C LYS A 428 26.12 18.39 -14.02
N GLN A 429 26.52 17.14 -13.80
CA GLN A 429 27.26 16.35 -14.78
C GLN A 429 26.49 16.16 -16.11
N ALA A 430 25.16 16.13 -16.04
CA ALA A 430 24.28 16.01 -17.20
C ALA A 430 23.86 17.35 -17.81
N GLY A 431 24.45 18.48 -17.36
CA GLY A 431 24.32 19.79 -17.98
C GLY A 431 23.31 20.75 -17.37
N LEU A 432 22.73 20.44 -16.20
CA LEU A 432 21.91 21.43 -15.48
C LEU A 432 22.83 22.47 -14.81
N ASP A 433 22.60 23.76 -15.10
CA ASP A 433 23.40 24.85 -14.53
C ASP A 433 23.31 24.84 -12.98
N GLN A 434 24.47 25.09 -12.33
CA GLN A 434 24.56 25.16 -10.87
C GLN A 434 23.61 26.21 -10.27
N ALA A 435 23.34 27.30 -10.96
CA ALA A 435 22.38 28.32 -10.54
C ALA A 435 20.94 27.81 -10.45
N HIS A 436 20.64 26.68 -11.09
CA HIS A 436 19.35 26.02 -11.09
C HIS A 436 19.30 24.78 -10.17
N ILE A 437 20.36 24.56 -9.36
CA ILE A 437 20.43 23.46 -8.40
C ILE A 437 20.52 24.06 -7.00
N LEU A 438 19.57 23.70 -6.14
CA LEU A 438 19.56 24.08 -4.75
C LEU A 438 19.65 22.83 -3.87
N GLU A 439 20.71 22.73 -3.10
CA GLU A 439 20.89 21.67 -2.11
C GLU A 439 20.38 22.12 -0.74
N VAL A 440 19.56 21.29 -0.07
CA VAL A 440 19.00 21.60 1.24
C VAL A 440 19.06 20.36 2.16
N PRO A 441 19.30 20.54 3.47
CA PRO A 441 19.51 19.41 4.36
C PRO A 441 18.24 18.58 4.65
N ASP A 442 17.07 19.21 4.65
CA ASP A 442 15.81 18.56 5.06
C ASP A 442 14.57 19.22 4.46
N ALA A 443 13.41 18.64 4.73
CA ALA A 443 12.12 19.12 4.25
C ALA A 443 11.73 20.52 4.77
N ARG A 444 12.22 20.93 5.94
CA ARG A 444 11.97 22.28 6.49
C ARG A 444 12.73 23.32 5.71
N ALA A 445 14.02 23.06 5.47
CA ALA A 445 14.85 23.93 4.63
C ALA A 445 14.31 24.00 3.20
N ALA A 446 13.87 22.86 2.62
CA ALA A 446 13.20 22.84 1.31
C ALA A 446 11.92 23.70 1.32
N SER A 447 11.11 23.60 2.38
CA SER A 447 9.86 24.35 2.54
C SER A 447 10.08 25.86 2.68
N ALA A 448 11.16 26.27 3.34
CA ALA A 448 11.55 27.68 3.45
C ALA A 448 12.06 28.21 2.09
N ALA A 449 12.97 27.49 1.46
CA ALA A 449 13.61 27.87 0.21
C ALA A 449 12.61 28.00 -0.94
N ILE A 450 11.69 27.04 -1.10
CA ILE A 450 10.78 27.06 -2.27
C ILE A 450 9.87 28.29 -2.29
N LYS A 451 9.50 28.82 -1.13
CA LYS A 451 8.67 30.04 -0.99
C LYS A 451 9.34 31.29 -1.58
N THR A 452 10.67 31.31 -1.65
CA THR A 452 11.40 32.50 -2.10
C THR A 452 11.40 32.68 -3.62
N PHE A 453 11.20 31.61 -4.39
CA PHE A 453 11.33 31.68 -5.86
C PHE A 453 10.14 31.11 -6.64
N VAL A 454 9.30 30.27 -6.05
CA VAL A 454 8.10 29.72 -6.72
C VAL A 454 7.08 30.84 -6.99
N LYS A 455 6.50 30.83 -8.18
CA LYS A 455 5.55 31.86 -8.65
C LYS A 455 4.32 31.22 -9.29
N PRO A 456 3.17 31.91 -9.32
CA PRO A 456 2.00 31.47 -10.07
C PRO A 456 2.35 31.11 -11.52
N GLY A 457 1.86 29.96 -12.00
CA GLY A 457 2.20 29.41 -13.32
C GLY A 457 3.29 28.34 -13.30
N ASP A 458 4.06 28.21 -12.21
CA ASP A 458 5.03 27.13 -12.05
C ASP A 458 4.33 25.80 -11.78
N THR A 459 5.00 24.69 -12.17
CA THR A 459 4.61 23.33 -11.80
C THR A 459 5.71 22.71 -10.94
N VAL A 460 5.34 22.23 -9.76
CA VAL A 460 6.27 21.69 -8.74
C VAL A 460 5.97 20.21 -8.52
N LEU A 461 6.95 19.34 -8.77
CA LEU A 461 6.96 17.95 -8.35
C LEU A 461 7.58 17.84 -6.95
N ILE A 462 6.96 17.12 -6.05
CA ILE A 462 7.44 16.85 -4.69
C ILE A 462 7.51 15.35 -4.48
N LYS A 463 8.74 14.78 -4.40
CA LYS A 463 8.92 13.33 -4.28
C LYS A 463 10.11 12.94 -3.42
N ALA A 464 9.87 12.01 -2.49
CA ALA A 464 10.87 11.40 -1.60
C ALA A 464 10.33 10.13 -0.96
N SER A 465 11.21 9.38 -0.29
CA SER A 465 10.79 8.34 0.66
C SER A 465 10.03 8.92 1.84
N ARG A 466 9.15 8.12 2.45
CA ARG A 466 8.23 8.56 3.53
C ARG A 466 8.96 9.20 4.72
N GLY A 467 10.13 8.65 5.07
CA GLY A 467 10.96 9.15 6.18
C GLY A 467 11.41 10.60 6.03
N MET A 468 11.50 11.11 4.80
CA MET A 468 11.92 12.49 4.49
C MET A 468 10.86 13.55 4.82
N LYS A 469 9.59 13.16 5.01
CA LYS A 469 8.44 14.04 5.34
C LYS A 469 8.28 15.23 4.37
N LEU A 470 8.52 14.99 3.08
CA LEU A 470 8.57 16.05 2.06
C LEU A 470 7.18 16.65 1.76
N GLU A 471 6.09 16.09 2.29
CA GLU A 471 4.77 16.71 2.30
C GLU A 471 4.76 18.10 2.94
N LEU A 472 5.71 18.41 3.82
CA LEU A 472 5.86 19.74 4.42
C LEU A 472 6.07 20.84 3.35
N VAL A 473 6.69 20.52 2.22
CA VAL A 473 6.86 21.45 1.10
C VAL A 473 5.50 21.78 0.46
N ALA A 474 4.66 20.75 0.27
CA ALA A 474 3.31 20.95 -0.27
C ALA A 474 2.45 21.77 0.69
N ASP A 475 2.57 21.52 2.01
CA ASP A 475 1.84 22.28 3.04
C ASP A 475 2.31 23.74 3.11
N ALA A 476 3.61 23.98 2.95
CA ALA A 476 4.18 25.31 2.92
C ALA A 476 3.71 26.18 1.73
N LEU A 477 3.33 25.53 0.61
CA LEU A 477 2.79 26.20 -0.59
C LEU A 477 1.26 26.30 -0.59
N ARG A 478 0.56 25.74 0.41
CA ARG A 478 -0.92 25.82 0.48
C ARG A 478 -1.45 27.20 0.87
N GLY A 479 -0.62 28.15 1.31
CA GLY A 479 -1.08 29.40 1.91
C GLY A 479 -1.78 29.13 3.26
N ALA A 480 -1.47 29.90 4.29
CA ALA A 480 -2.07 29.77 5.61
C ALA A 480 -3.57 30.08 5.56
N THR A 481 -4.41 29.08 5.31
CA THR A 481 -5.77 29.11 5.81
C THR A 481 -5.68 28.80 7.29
N HIS A 482 -5.47 29.83 8.10
CA HIS A 482 -5.75 29.81 9.53
C HIS A 482 -7.24 29.52 9.71
N THR A 483 -7.58 28.28 9.85
CA THR A 483 -8.81 27.89 10.54
C THR A 483 -8.37 27.38 11.91
N THR A 484 -8.19 28.30 12.84
CA THR A 484 -8.31 28.02 14.26
C THR A 484 -9.71 27.46 14.50
N ARG A 485 -9.86 26.15 14.46
CA ARG A 485 -10.98 25.52 15.17
C ARG A 485 -10.66 25.68 16.66
N LYS A 486 -11.25 26.73 17.26
CA LYS A 486 -11.43 26.80 18.71
C LYS A 486 -12.18 25.53 19.12
N ALA A 487 -11.54 24.75 19.99
CA ALA A 487 -12.24 23.77 20.79
C ALA A 487 -13.19 24.54 21.72
N SER A 488 -14.45 24.23 21.62
CA SER A 488 -15.45 24.48 22.65
C SER A 488 -16.10 23.15 23.01
#